data_f7f1d058179cb3e5558fbbdad7d30192
#
_entry.id   f7f1d058179cb3e5558fbbdad7d30192
#
_cell.length_a   1.000
_cell.length_b   1.000
_cell.length_c   1.000
_cell.angle_alpha   90.00
_cell.angle_beta   90.00
_cell.angle_gamma   90.00
#
_symmetry.space_group_name_H-M   'P 1'
#
loop_
_entity.id
_entity.type
_entity.pdbx_description
1 polymer ?
#
loop_
_entity_poly.entity_id
_entity_poly.type
_entity_poly.pdbx_seq_one_letter_code
_entity_poly.pdbx_strand_id
1 'polypeptide(L)'
;MTEAVVFAYHNVGFQCLKVLLAHKLDVRLVVTHTDNPAETIWFESVAKLAAAHGVPVITPEDPNTSETIVRIRALQPDFLFSFYYRNMLSPALLELPRRGALNMHGSLLPKYRGRVPVNWAVINGESETGATLHYMTPKPDAGDIVARQAVPILPDETASDVFNKVTAAAAQLLDRALPALIAGTAPREPQNLALGSYFGGRKPADGRIDWRLPAVRVHNLVRGVAPPYPGAFTAIGGATLRILRTRLAGAASLKSPPPQLYVRDNACFAACSDGAALEILDMELDGKPFTAAEFLARFGHHPINLETAPE
;
A
#
# COMPACT_ATOMS: atom_id res chain seq x y z
N MET A 1 -31.65 14.30 1.57
CA MET A 1 -30.73 13.12 1.51
C MET A 1 -29.31 13.70 1.40
N THR A 2 -28.32 13.11 2.07
CA THR A 2 -26.95 13.62 2.01
C THR A 2 -26.32 13.24 0.66
N GLU A 3 -25.85 14.24 -0.07
CA GLU A 3 -25.29 14.10 -1.42
C GLU A 3 -23.77 14.00 -1.39
N ALA A 4 -23.20 13.09 -2.18
CA ALA A 4 -21.76 12.87 -2.23
C ALA A 4 -21.22 12.73 -3.66
N VAL A 5 -19.99 13.20 -3.85
CA VAL A 5 -19.14 12.86 -4.99
C VAL A 5 -17.98 12.00 -4.46
N VAL A 6 -17.67 10.91 -5.14
CA VAL A 6 -16.70 9.92 -4.66
C VAL A 6 -15.58 9.76 -5.68
N PHE A 7 -14.37 10.07 -5.28
CA PHE A 7 -13.13 9.75 -5.98
C PHE A 7 -12.62 8.42 -5.41
N ALA A 8 -12.60 7.36 -6.19
CA ALA A 8 -12.29 6.04 -5.65
C ALA A 8 -11.55 5.16 -6.65
N TYR A 9 -10.64 4.36 -6.14
CA TYR A 9 -9.94 3.34 -6.91
C TYR A 9 -9.49 2.20 -6.00
N HIS A 10 -9.15 1.05 -6.57
CA HIS A 10 -8.66 -0.10 -5.84
C HIS A 10 -9.67 -0.71 -4.82
N ASN A 11 -9.27 -1.76 -4.09
CA ASN A 11 -10.15 -2.47 -3.15
C ASN A 11 -10.68 -1.56 -2.02
N VAL A 12 -9.87 -0.64 -1.50
CA VAL A 12 -10.35 0.31 -0.48
C VAL A 12 -11.45 1.20 -1.05
N GLY A 13 -11.24 1.72 -2.27
CA GLY A 13 -12.26 2.50 -2.97
C GLY A 13 -13.55 1.72 -3.19
N PHE A 14 -13.43 0.47 -3.64
CA PHE A 14 -14.55 -0.44 -3.84
C PHE A 14 -15.34 -0.70 -2.54
N GLN A 15 -14.67 -1.08 -1.46
CA GLN A 15 -15.32 -1.39 -0.19
C GLN A 15 -15.93 -0.15 0.47
N CYS A 16 -15.23 1.00 0.44
CA CYS A 16 -15.77 2.24 0.98
C CYS A 16 -16.99 2.74 0.18
N LEU A 17 -16.98 2.63 -1.15
CA LEU A 17 -18.16 2.95 -1.97
C LEU A 17 -19.36 2.06 -1.60
N LYS A 18 -19.16 0.74 -1.38
CA LYS A 18 -20.22 -0.17 -0.90
C LYS A 18 -20.82 0.32 0.42
N VAL A 19 -20.00 0.79 1.34
CA VAL A 19 -20.47 1.34 2.63
C VAL A 19 -21.36 2.57 2.41
N LEU A 20 -20.92 3.53 1.57
CA LEU A 20 -21.74 4.72 1.27
C LEU A 20 -23.10 4.35 0.68
N LEU A 21 -23.11 3.42 -0.26
CA LEU A 21 -24.35 2.94 -0.90
C LEU A 21 -25.26 2.21 0.09
N ALA A 22 -24.70 1.38 0.98
CA ALA A 22 -25.47 0.67 2.02
C ALA A 22 -26.15 1.65 3.01
N HIS A 23 -25.48 2.76 3.34
CA HIS A 23 -26.04 3.87 4.15
C HIS A 23 -27.01 4.77 3.36
N LYS A 24 -27.30 4.44 2.10
CA LYS A 24 -28.22 5.19 1.23
C LYS A 24 -27.82 6.67 1.04
N LEU A 25 -26.52 6.96 1.01
CA LEU A 25 -26.06 8.26 0.55
C LEU A 25 -26.43 8.41 -0.93
N ASP A 26 -26.81 9.61 -1.30
CA ASP A 26 -27.04 9.97 -2.72
C ASP A 26 -25.68 10.24 -3.40
N VAL A 27 -25.07 9.15 -3.89
CA VAL A 27 -23.80 9.25 -4.63
C VAL A 27 -24.10 9.74 -6.03
N ARG A 28 -23.89 11.05 -6.27
CA ARG A 28 -24.24 11.75 -7.50
C ARG A 28 -23.26 11.49 -8.64
N LEU A 29 -22.01 11.17 -8.32
CA LEU A 29 -20.94 10.93 -9.27
C LEU A 29 -19.82 10.12 -8.63
N VAL A 30 -19.30 9.15 -9.36
CA VAL A 30 -18.03 8.47 -9.08
C VAL A 30 -16.98 8.92 -10.09
N VAL A 31 -15.83 9.36 -9.58
CA VAL A 31 -14.62 9.66 -10.35
C VAL A 31 -13.61 8.57 -10.07
N THR A 32 -13.17 7.85 -11.10
CA THR A 32 -12.24 6.73 -10.94
C THR A 32 -11.17 6.77 -12.05
N HIS A 33 -10.28 5.80 -12.07
CA HIS A 33 -9.28 5.68 -13.12
C HIS A 33 -9.70 4.62 -14.15
N THR A 34 -9.27 4.81 -15.39
CA THR A 34 -9.19 3.72 -16.36
C THR A 34 -8.04 2.81 -15.96
N ASP A 35 -8.28 1.50 -15.94
CA ASP A 35 -7.25 0.53 -15.61
C ASP A 35 -6.09 0.60 -16.62
N ASN A 36 -4.87 0.67 -16.11
CA ASN A 36 -3.68 0.69 -16.96
C ASN A 36 -3.39 -0.74 -17.48
N PRO A 37 -3.40 -0.98 -18.80
CA PRO A 37 -3.16 -2.31 -19.36
C PRO A 37 -1.74 -2.86 -19.08
N ALA A 38 -0.80 -2.01 -18.68
CA ALA A 38 0.55 -2.41 -18.29
C ALA A 38 0.65 -2.85 -16.81
N GLU A 39 -0.43 -2.68 -16.03
CA GLU A 39 -0.50 -3.10 -14.62
C GLU A 39 -1.27 -4.42 -14.49
N THR A 40 -0.83 -5.28 -13.59
CA THR A 40 -1.65 -6.42 -13.16
C THR A 40 -2.79 -5.93 -12.29
N ILE A 41 -4.03 -6.05 -12.78
CA ILE A 41 -5.24 -5.66 -12.02
C ILE A 41 -5.66 -6.84 -11.15
N TRP A 42 -5.48 -6.69 -9.84
CA TRP A 42 -5.79 -7.71 -8.83
C TRP A 42 -6.85 -7.23 -7.81
N PHE A 43 -7.57 -6.18 -8.15
CA PHE A 43 -8.56 -5.53 -7.30
C PHE A 43 -9.90 -5.35 -8.03
N GLU A 44 -10.95 -5.15 -7.25
CA GLU A 44 -12.31 -4.96 -7.71
C GLU A 44 -12.51 -3.61 -8.43
N SER A 45 -13.40 -3.61 -9.43
CA SER A 45 -13.68 -2.41 -10.23
C SER A 45 -14.73 -1.51 -9.57
N VAL A 46 -14.29 -0.32 -9.15
CA VAL A 46 -15.16 0.75 -8.64
C VAL A 46 -16.18 1.19 -9.71
N ALA A 47 -15.76 1.28 -10.97
CA ALA A 47 -16.64 1.68 -12.08
C ALA A 47 -17.79 0.70 -12.29
N LYS A 48 -17.51 -0.61 -12.24
CA LYS A 48 -18.55 -1.66 -12.36
C LYS A 48 -19.54 -1.62 -11.18
N LEU A 49 -19.04 -1.39 -9.97
CA LEU A 49 -19.89 -1.26 -8.78
C LEU A 49 -20.82 -0.04 -8.91
N ALA A 50 -20.29 1.11 -9.26
CA ALA A 50 -21.07 2.34 -9.45
C ALA A 50 -22.15 2.16 -10.54
N ALA A 51 -21.78 1.60 -11.69
CA ALA A 51 -22.70 1.33 -12.79
C ALA A 51 -23.85 0.36 -12.38
N ALA A 52 -23.54 -0.68 -11.61
CA ALA A 52 -24.53 -1.64 -11.09
C ALA A 52 -25.58 -0.97 -10.17
N HIS A 53 -25.25 0.18 -9.58
CA HIS A 53 -26.17 0.97 -8.74
C HIS A 53 -26.72 2.22 -9.46
N GLY A 54 -26.53 2.33 -10.77
CA GLY A 54 -27.02 3.46 -11.56
C GLY A 54 -26.31 4.78 -11.28
N VAL A 55 -25.14 4.75 -10.66
CA VAL A 55 -24.36 5.95 -10.35
C VAL A 55 -23.51 6.34 -11.57
N PRO A 56 -23.55 7.59 -12.03
CA PRO A 56 -22.71 8.07 -13.12
C PRO A 56 -21.24 7.94 -12.79
N VAL A 57 -20.42 7.57 -13.79
CA VAL A 57 -18.96 7.38 -13.66
C VAL A 57 -18.22 8.24 -14.67
N ILE A 58 -17.10 8.84 -14.26
CA ILE A 58 -16.12 9.47 -15.15
C ILE A 58 -14.70 9.02 -14.81
N THR A 59 -13.82 9.04 -15.82
CA THR A 59 -12.42 8.61 -15.68
C THR A 59 -11.46 9.65 -16.29
N PRO A 60 -11.42 10.88 -15.74
CA PRO A 60 -10.53 11.91 -16.29
C PRO A 60 -9.06 11.56 -16.02
N GLU A 61 -8.18 11.85 -16.98
CA GLU A 61 -6.72 11.74 -16.76
C GLU A 61 -6.25 12.72 -15.67
N ASP A 62 -6.73 13.97 -15.75
CA ASP A 62 -6.57 14.99 -14.70
C ASP A 62 -7.93 15.37 -14.13
N PRO A 63 -8.19 15.09 -12.83
CA PRO A 63 -9.45 15.47 -12.19
C PRO A 63 -9.60 16.97 -11.96
N ASN A 64 -8.52 17.75 -12.10
CA ASN A 64 -8.48 19.18 -11.77
C ASN A 64 -8.84 20.09 -12.96
N THR A 65 -9.31 19.50 -14.07
CA THR A 65 -9.74 20.29 -15.23
C THR A 65 -10.97 21.14 -14.91
N SER A 66 -11.10 22.26 -15.60
CA SER A 66 -12.27 23.16 -15.47
C SER A 66 -13.58 22.42 -15.74
N GLU A 67 -13.60 21.48 -16.68
CA GLU A 67 -14.77 20.65 -17.00
C GLU A 67 -15.22 19.83 -15.79
N THR A 68 -14.29 19.09 -15.17
CA THR A 68 -14.58 18.27 -13.97
C THR A 68 -15.05 19.14 -12.82
N ILE A 69 -14.38 20.28 -12.57
CA ILE A 69 -14.74 21.20 -11.50
C ILE A 69 -16.15 21.77 -11.71
N VAL A 70 -16.50 22.22 -12.92
CA VAL A 70 -17.83 22.75 -13.25
C VAL A 70 -18.89 21.67 -13.06
N ARG A 71 -18.63 20.44 -13.54
CA ARG A 71 -19.54 19.31 -13.38
C ARG A 71 -19.82 19.00 -11.91
N ILE A 72 -18.78 18.91 -11.06
CA ILE A 72 -18.95 18.63 -9.63
C ILE A 72 -19.63 19.79 -8.91
N ARG A 73 -19.29 21.04 -9.26
CA ARG A 73 -19.94 22.24 -8.68
C ARG A 73 -21.45 22.26 -8.95
N ALA A 74 -21.88 21.86 -10.14
CA ALA A 74 -23.31 21.80 -10.50
C ALA A 74 -24.10 20.78 -9.64
N LEU A 75 -23.43 19.74 -9.11
CA LEU A 75 -24.03 18.75 -8.22
C LEU A 75 -24.21 19.24 -6.78
N GLN A 76 -23.54 20.31 -6.38
CA GLN A 76 -23.58 20.89 -5.01
C GLN A 76 -23.45 19.84 -3.87
N PRO A 77 -22.45 18.95 -3.89
CA PRO A 77 -22.37 17.85 -2.94
C PRO A 77 -22.21 18.34 -1.50
N ASP A 78 -22.76 17.58 -0.54
CA ASP A 78 -22.47 17.78 0.88
C ASP A 78 -21.04 17.35 1.20
N PHE A 79 -20.64 16.21 0.67
CA PHE A 79 -19.31 15.67 0.88
C PHE A 79 -18.62 15.31 -0.44
N LEU A 80 -17.30 15.45 -0.43
CA LEU A 80 -16.41 14.82 -1.37
C LEU A 80 -15.62 13.75 -0.61
N PHE A 81 -15.68 12.49 -1.06
CA PHE A 81 -14.88 11.42 -0.52
C PHE A 81 -13.77 11.02 -1.47
N SER A 82 -12.57 10.78 -0.94
CA SER A 82 -11.43 10.24 -1.67
C SER A 82 -10.99 8.93 -1.03
N PHE A 83 -11.01 7.82 -1.78
CA PHE A 83 -10.68 6.49 -1.32
C PHE A 83 -9.65 5.86 -2.26
N TYR A 84 -8.36 5.98 -1.92
CA TYR A 84 -7.26 5.44 -2.73
C TYR A 84 -7.23 5.95 -4.18
N TYR A 85 -7.78 7.13 -4.42
CA TYR A 85 -7.66 7.81 -5.70
C TYR A 85 -6.22 8.31 -5.89
N ARG A 86 -5.62 8.07 -7.07
CA ARG A 86 -4.18 8.22 -7.28
C ARG A 86 -3.71 9.66 -7.50
N ASN A 87 -4.61 10.55 -7.94
CA ASN A 87 -4.28 11.93 -8.25
C ASN A 87 -4.59 12.85 -7.06
N MET A 88 -3.77 13.88 -6.91
CA MET A 88 -4.06 14.95 -5.96
C MET A 88 -5.26 15.79 -6.44
N LEU A 89 -6.12 16.17 -5.51
CA LEU A 89 -7.24 17.07 -5.78
C LEU A 89 -6.82 18.50 -5.44
N SER A 90 -7.10 19.41 -6.39
CA SER A 90 -6.77 20.83 -6.24
C SER A 90 -7.62 21.50 -5.14
N PRO A 91 -7.17 22.63 -4.57
CA PRO A 91 -7.99 23.43 -3.63
C PRO A 91 -9.37 23.74 -4.21
N ALA A 92 -9.47 24.02 -5.51
CA ALA A 92 -10.72 24.31 -6.18
C ALA A 92 -11.75 23.15 -6.14
N LEU A 93 -11.28 21.89 -6.06
CA LEU A 93 -12.14 20.72 -5.83
C LEU A 93 -12.45 20.53 -4.35
N LEU A 94 -11.46 20.72 -3.47
CA LEU A 94 -11.61 20.51 -2.03
C LEU A 94 -12.60 21.51 -1.39
N GLU A 95 -12.80 22.66 -1.99
CA GLU A 95 -13.70 23.72 -1.51
C GLU A 95 -15.15 23.58 -2.03
N LEU A 96 -15.42 22.64 -2.96
CA LEU A 96 -16.75 22.48 -3.52
C LEU A 96 -17.78 21.88 -2.56
N PRO A 97 -17.44 20.87 -1.74
CA PRO A 97 -18.44 20.24 -0.87
C PRO A 97 -18.79 21.15 0.31
N ARG A 98 -20.11 21.25 0.60
CA ARG A 98 -20.65 22.14 1.67
C ARG A 98 -20.17 21.75 3.07
N ARG A 99 -19.84 20.47 3.29
CA ARG A 99 -19.49 19.90 4.61
C ARG A 99 -18.07 19.37 4.68
N GLY A 100 -17.36 19.39 3.56
CA GLY A 100 -15.95 19.12 3.47
C GLY A 100 -15.57 17.91 2.59
N ALA A 101 -14.30 17.87 2.24
CA ALA A 101 -13.68 16.77 1.53
C ALA A 101 -12.97 15.86 2.53
N LEU A 102 -13.16 14.53 2.44
CA LEU A 102 -12.57 13.53 3.32
C LEU A 102 -11.76 12.50 2.51
N ASN A 103 -10.68 12.03 3.11
CA ASN A 103 -9.86 10.95 2.55
C ASN A 103 -9.75 9.78 3.51
N MET A 104 -9.75 8.56 2.96
CA MET A 104 -9.40 7.34 3.69
C MET A 104 -7.94 7.00 3.38
N HIS A 105 -7.07 7.19 4.36
CA HIS A 105 -5.65 6.93 4.25
C HIS A 105 -5.26 5.61 4.90
N GLY A 106 -4.34 4.86 4.28
CA GLY A 106 -3.94 3.51 4.69
C GLY A 106 -2.84 3.46 5.74
N SER A 107 -2.86 4.34 6.72
CA SER A 107 -1.99 4.32 7.88
C SER A 107 -2.65 4.92 9.11
N LEU A 108 -1.99 4.84 10.27
CA LEU A 108 -2.36 5.57 11.48
C LEU A 108 -1.72 6.97 11.46
N LEU A 109 -2.41 7.94 10.83
CA LEU A 109 -1.94 9.33 10.78
C LEU A 109 -1.67 9.89 12.18
N PRO A 110 -0.61 10.72 12.35
CA PRO A 110 0.21 11.38 11.33
C PRO A 110 1.37 10.56 10.77
N LYS A 111 1.56 9.30 11.17
CA LYS A 111 2.61 8.43 10.61
C LYS A 111 2.26 8.01 9.20
N TYR A 112 3.29 7.84 8.35
CA TYR A 112 3.17 7.31 6.98
C TYR A 112 2.21 8.11 6.09
N ARG A 113 2.24 9.44 6.15
CA ARG A 113 1.58 10.30 5.15
C ARG A 113 2.22 10.09 3.78
N GLY A 114 1.48 10.35 2.72
CA GLY A 114 1.96 10.25 1.35
C GLY A 114 1.56 8.95 0.67
N ARG A 115 2.47 8.32 -0.07
CA ARG A 115 2.15 7.20 -0.96
C ARG A 115 2.52 5.85 -0.39
N VAL A 116 1.75 4.81 -0.77
CA VAL A 116 1.97 3.39 -0.44
C VAL A 116 2.27 3.13 1.05
N PRO A 117 1.49 3.72 1.97
CA PRO A 117 1.78 3.72 3.40
C PRO A 117 1.88 2.31 4.00
N VAL A 118 1.08 1.35 3.54
CA VAL A 118 1.08 -0.04 4.01
C VAL A 118 2.42 -0.70 3.71
N ASN A 119 2.94 -0.54 2.48
CA ASN A 119 4.25 -1.10 2.12
C ASN A 119 5.37 -0.51 2.99
N TRP A 120 5.35 0.82 3.20
CA TRP A 120 6.34 1.48 4.04
C TRP A 120 6.28 1.04 5.51
N ALA A 121 5.08 0.83 6.07
CA ALA A 121 4.93 0.32 7.43
C ALA A 121 5.55 -1.08 7.58
N VAL A 122 5.31 -1.97 6.61
CA VAL A 122 5.89 -3.34 6.59
C VAL A 122 7.41 -3.28 6.42
N ILE A 123 7.92 -2.51 5.45
CA ILE A 123 9.37 -2.37 5.19
C ILE A 123 10.11 -1.81 6.41
N ASN A 124 9.50 -0.86 7.12
CA ASN A 124 10.10 -0.27 8.32
C ASN A 124 9.96 -1.17 9.57
N GLY A 125 9.24 -2.29 9.48
CA GLY A 125 9.12 -3.26 10.57
C GLY A 125 8.17 -2.80 11.68
N GLU A 126 7.16 -1.99 11.35
CA GLU A 126 6.11 -1.65 12.30
C GLU A 126 5.35 -2.91 12.74
N SER A 127 4.91 -2.93 13.98
CA SER A 127 4.07 -4.01 14.53
C SER A 127 2.57 -3.80 14.29
N GLU A 128 2.19 -2.57 13.89
CA GLU A 128 0.83 -2.19 13.55
C GLU A 128 0.80 -1.10 12.47
N THR A 129 -0.31 -1.03 11.77
CA THR A 129 -0.70 0.07 10.89
C THR A 129 -2.21 0.23 10.97
N GLY A 130 -2.87 0.82 9.97
CA GLY A 130 -4.32 0.93 10.02
C GLY A 130 -4.90 1.78 8.91
N ALA A 131 -6.12 2.23 9.15
CA ALA A 131 -6.83 3.18 8.31
C ALA A 131 -7.16 4.44 9.12
N THR A 132 -7.09 5.61 8.47
CA THR A 132 -7.49 6.89 9.03
C THR A 132 -8.43 7.61 8.09
N LEU A 133 -9.61 7.96 8.57
CA LEU A 133 -10.52 8.88 7.90
C LEU A 133 -10.22 10.29 8.38
N HIS A 134 -9.90 11.21 7.47
CA HIS A 134 -9.52 12.58 7.80
C HIS A 134 -10.06 13.58 6.78
N TYR A 135 -10.20 14.83 7.19
CA TYR A 135 -10.49 15.92 6.27
C TYR A 135 -9.30 16.21 5.36
N MET A 136 -9.57 16.52 4.12
CA MET A 136 -8.54 16.89 3.16
C MET A 136 -8.19 18.37 3.27
N THR A 137 -6.91 18.66 3.08
CA THR A 137 -6.34 20.01 2.97
C THR A 137 -5.42 20.04 1.76
N PRO A 138 -4.96 21.20 1.28
CA PRO A 138 -3.96 21.28 0.22
C PRO A 138 -2.65 20.54 0.54
N LYS A 139 -2.30 20.44 1.84
CA LYS A 139 -1.15 19.63 2.27
C LYS A 139 -1.58 18.17 2.40
N PRO A 140 -0.90 17.23 1.70
CA PRO A 140 -1.28 15.82 1.71
C PRO A 140 -1.37 15.22 3.12
N ASP A 141 -2.47 14.53 3.40
CA ASP A 141 -2.75 13.75 4.60
C ASP A 141 -2.51 14.51 5.92
N ALA A 142 -2.73 15.84 5.92
CA ALA A 142 -2.41 16.71 7.05
C ALA A 142 -3.63 17.33 7.74
N GLY A 143 -4.85 17.08 7.25
CA GLY A 143 -6.07 17.63 7.83
C GLY A 143 -6.56 16.88 9.06
N ASP A 144 -7.58 17.44 9.71
CA ASP A 144 -8.13 16.93 10.95
C ASP A 144 -8.67 15.51 10.82
N ILE A 145 -8.41 14.69 11.84
CA ILE A 145 -8.81 13.29 11.86
C ILE A 145 -10.22 13.15 12.39
N VAL A 146 -11.02 12.37 11.67
CA VAL A 146 -12.36 11.95 12.09
C VAL A 146 -12.28 10.68 12.94
N ALA A 147 -11.57 9.68 12.47
CA ALA A 147 -11.42 8.42 13.19
C ALA A 147 -10.21 7.60 12.64
N ARG A 148 -9.72 6.67 13.46
CA ARG A 148 -8.66 5.71 13.13
C ARG A 148 -9.08 4.29 13.50
N GLN A 149 -8.54 3.32 12.78
CA GLN A 149 -8.62 1.91 13.15
C GLN A 149 -7.29 1.22 12.91
N ALA A 150 -6.69 0.69 13.98
CA ALA A 150 -5.45 -0.07 13.91
C ALA A 150 -5.69 -1.51 13.44
N VAL A 151 -4.69 -2.07 12.78
CA VAL A 151 -4.56 -3.50 12.47
C VAL A 151 -3.14 -3.96 12.80
N PRO A 152 -2.93 -5.17 13.36
CA PRO A 152 -1.61 -5.70 13.62
C PRO A 152 -0.90 -6.09 12.33
N ILE A 153 0.45 -5.99 12.34
CA ILE A 153 1.34 -6.55 11.32
C ILE A 153 2.08 -7.72 11.95
N LEU A 154 1.76 -8.95 11.54
CA LEU A 154 2.43 -10.14 12.03
C LEU A 154 3.82 -10.32 11.39
N PRO A 155 4.74 -11.06 12.03
CA PRO A 155 6.14 -11.14 11.58
C PRO A 155 6.35 -11.55 10.12
N ASP A 156 5.57 -12.51 9.62
CA ASP A 156 5.73 -13.07 8.27
C ASP A 156 4.65 -12.60 7.28
N GLU A 157 3.79 -11.65 7.67
CA GLU A 157 2.78 -11.10 6.77
C GLU A 157 3.42 -10.21 5.70
N THR A 158 2.97 -10.39 4.46
CA THR A 158 3.33 -9.53 3.34
C THR A 158 2.56 -8.21 3.37
N ALA A 159 3.02 -7.23 2.61
CA ALA A 159 2.27 -5.99 2.43
C ALA A 159 0.87 -6.22 1.84
N SER A 160 0.68 -7.27 1.04
CA SER A 160 -0.64 -7.68 0.50
C SER A 160 -1.57 -8.19 1.60
N ASP A 161 -1.06 -9.03 2.52
CA ASP A 161 -1.85 -9.52 3.65
C ASP A 161 -2.31 -8.37 4.56
N VAL A 162 -1.37 -7.46 4.88
CA VAL A 162 -1.65 -6.27 5.68
C VAL A 162 -2.62 -5.33 4.97
N PHE A 163 -2.47 -5.16 3.65
CA PHE A 163 -3.36 -4.33 2.85
C PHE A 163 -4.81 -4.84 2.87
N ASN A 164 -5.01 -6.16 2.85
CA ASN A 164 -6.35 -6.75 2.97
C ASN A 164 -6.98 -6.42 4.33
N LYS A 165 -6.20 -6.47 5.43
CA LYS A 165 -6.66 -6.06 6.76
C LYS A 165 -6.99 -4.58 6.83
N VAL A 166 -6.13 -3.73 6.25
CA VAL A 166 -6.36 -2.27 6.18
C VAL A 166 -7.62 -1.96 5.35
N THR A 167 -7.85 -2.69 4.26
CA THR A 167 -9.07 -2.54 3.44
C THR A 167 -10.33 -2.83 4.23
N ALA A 168 -10.35 -3.93 4.99
CA ALA A 168 -11.48 -4.27 5.86
C ALA A 168 -11.67 -3.24 6.99
N ALA A 169 -10.56 -2.81 7.60
CA ALA A 169 -10.58 -1.78 8.64
C ALA A 169 -11.10 -0.43 8.12
N ALA A 170 -10.73 -0.04 6.91
CA ALA A 170 -11.21 1.18 6.26
C ALA A 170 -12.73 1.17 6.05
N ALA A 171 -13.27 0.05 5.56
CA ALA A 171 -14.72 -0.12 5.40
C ALA A 171 -15.47 -0.05 6.74
N GLN A 172 -15.00 -0.80 7.74
CA GLN A 172 -15.57 -0.79 9.10
C GLN A 172 -15.47 0.58 9.78
N LEU A 173 -14.35 1.27 9.59
CA LEU A 173 -14.15 2.62 10.11
C LEU A 173 -15.15 3.60 9.51
N LEU A 174 -15.30 3.57 8.18
CA LEU A 174 -16.26 4.43 7.48
C LEU A 174 -17.68 4.13 7.91
N ASP A 175 -18.06 2.86 8.00
CA ASP A 175 -19.39 2.41 8.44
C ASP A 175 -19.77 3.00 9.80
N ARG A 176 -18.85 2.96 10.77
CA ARG A 176 -19.06 3.54 12.11
C ARG A 176 -19.03 5.06 12.15
N ALA A 177 -18.21 5.71 11.32
CA ALA A 177 -18.04 7.16 11.34
C ALA A 177 -19.15 7.90 10.58
N LEU A 178 -19.76 7.24 9.59
CA LEU A 178 -20.68 7.87 8.65
C LEU A 178 -21.94 8.46 9.30
N PRO A 179 -22.61 7.83 10.29
CA PRO A 179 -23.76 8.43 10.98
C PRO A 179 -23.43 9.77 11.63
N ALA A 180 -22.28 9.87 12.31
CA ALA A 180 -21.85 11.11 12.95
C ALA A 180 -21.46 12.19 11.91
N LEU A 181 -20.85 11.79 10.79
CA LEU A 181 -20.60 12.68 9.66
C LEU A 181 -21.92 13.25 9.12
N ILE A 182 -22.91 12.40 8.86
CA ILE A 182 -24.22 12.83 8.35
C ILE A 182 -24.92 13.75 9.35
N ALA A 183 -24.86 13.44 10.64
CA ALA A 183 -25.43 14.29 11.70
C ALA A 183 -24.68 15.60 11.95
N GLY A 184 -23.45 15.75 11.42
CA GLY A 184 -22.61 16.93 11.68
C GLY A 184 -21.96 16.93 13.07
N THR A 185 -21.87 15.77 13.72
CA THR A 185 -21.30 15.59 15.06
C THR A 185 -19.97 14.83 15.05
N ALA A 186 -19.45 14.53 13.87
CA ALA A 186 -18.17 13.84 13.73
C ALA A 186 -17.03 14.68 14.32
N PRO A 187 -16.08 14.05 15.05
CA PRO A 187 -14.93 14.76 15.62
C PRO A 187 -14.04 15.35 14.52
N ARG A 188 -13.29 16.39 14.89
CA ARG A 188 -12.22 16.98 14.11
C ARG A 188 -11.00 17.14 15.03
N GLU A 189 -10.12 16.13 15.01
CA GLU A 189 -8.91 16.10 15.84
C GLU A 189 -7.73 16.62 15.03
N PRO A 190 -7.14 17.78 15.36
CA PRO A 190 -5.96 18.29 14.69
C PRO A 190 -4.78 17.33 14.80
N GLN A 191 -4.02 17.18 13.70
CA GLN A 191 -2.84 16.33 13.70
C GLN A 191 -1.62 17.06 14.24
N ASN A 192 -0.85 16.41 15.11
CA ASN A 192 0.51 16.85 15.43
C ASN A 192 1.49 16.28 14.39
N LEU A 193 1.72 17.04 13.33
CA LEU A 193 2.55 16.61 12.20
C LEU A 193 4.03 16.39 12.55
N ALA A 194 4.50 16.94 13.70
CA ALA A 194 5.87 16.72 14.18
C ALA A 194 6.10 15.27 14.66
N LEU A 195 5.04 14.55 15.05
CA LEU A 195 5.08 13.15 15.43
C LEU A 195 4.89 12.20 14.24
N GLY A 196 4.75 12.75 13.05
CA GLY A 196 4.45 12.00 11.84
C GLY A 196 5.67 11.77 10.95
N SER A 197 5.43 11.02 9.88
CA SER A 197 6.39 10.79 8.79
C SER A 197 5.71 11.00 7.44
N TYR A 198 6.51 11.18 6.38
CA TYR A 198 6.03 11.33 5.01
C TYR A 198 6.86 10.48 4.07
N PHE A 199 6.23 9.69 3.22
CA PHE A 199 6.90 8.83 2.27
C PHE A 199 6.37 9.06 0.85
N GLY A 200 7.30 9.02 -0.11
CA GLY A 200 6.98 9.07 -1.55
C GLY A 200 6.48 7.74 -2.10
N GLY A 201 6.14 7.75 -3.39
CA GLY A 201 5.89 6.52 -4.14
C GLY A 201 7.15 5.66 -4.27
N ARG A 202 6.96 4.37 -4.55
CA ARG A 202 8.05 3.43 -4.81
C ARG A 202 8.18 3.14 -6.30
N LYS A 203 9.41 2.83 -6.71
CA LYS A 203 9.74 2.34 -8.06
C LYS A 203 10.22 0.89 -7.96
N PRO A 204 10.16 0.08 -9.02
CA PRO A 204 10.68 -1.28 -9.02
C PRO A 204 12.14 -1.38 -8.54
N ALA A 205 12.98 -0.40 -8.89
CA ALA A 205 14.38 -0.32 -8.46
C ALA A 205 14.56 -0.25 -6.94
N ASP A 206 13.58 0.29 -6.21
CA ASP A 206 13.60 0.37 -4.74
C ASP A 206 13.48 -1.02 -4.07
N GLY A 207 13.18 -2.06 -4.84
CA GLY A 207 13.18 -3.47 -4.38
C GLY A 207 14.57 -4.10 -4.36
N ARG A 208 15.64 -3.41 -4.79
CA ARG A 208 17.01 -3.92 -4.72
C ARG A 208 17.42 -4.16 -3.27
N ILE A 209 17.91 -5.38 -2.98
CA ILE A 209 18.33 -5.76 -1.63
C ILE A 209 19.70 -5.18 -1.34
N ASP A 210 19.82 -4.47 -0.22
CA ASP A 210 21.10 -4.09 0.36
C ASP A 210 21.50 -5.13 1.42
N TRP A 211 22.41 -6.01 1.06
CA TRP A 211 22.88 -7.08 1.93
C TRP A 211 23.77 -6.61 3.10
N ARG A 212 24.13 -5.32 3.16
CA ARG A 212 24.79 -4.72 4.33
C ARG A 212 23.84 -4.53 5.50
N LEU A 213 22.54 -4.62 5.26
CA LEU A 213 21.51 -4.50 6.29
C LEU A 213 21.36 -5.79 7.10
N PRO A 214 20.89 -5.70 8.36
CA PRO A 214 20.54 -6.87 9.17
C PRO A 214 19.44 -7.73 8.52
N ALA A 215 19.43 -9.02 8.84
CA ALA A 215 18.47 -9.98 8.29
C ALA A 215 17.02 -9.53 8.42
N VAL A 216 16.64 -8.96 9.57
CA VAL A 216 15.27 -8.45 9.79
C VAL A 216 14.90 -7.33 8.83
N ARG A 217 15.85 -6.48 8.43
CA ARG A 217 15.61 -5.39 7.47
C ARG A 217 15.43 -5.92 6.07
N VAL A 218 16.24 -6.92 5.67
CA VAL A 218 16.10 -7.61 4.38
C VAL A 218 14.77 -8.36 4.32
N HIS A 219 14.42 -9.10 5.38
CA HIS A 219 13.13 -9.78 5.49
C HIS A 219 11.94 -8.80 5.33
N ASN A 220 11.99 -7.66 6.03
CA ASN A 220 10.96 -6.64 5.94
C ASN A 220 10.85 -6.04 4.54
N LEU A 221 11.97 -5.82 3.84
CA LEU A 221 11.94 -5.40 2.44
C LEU A 221 11.26 -6.46 1.58
N VAL A 222 11.68 -7.73 1.69
CA VAL A 222 11.11 -8.83 0.89
C VAL A 222 9.59 -8.89 1.06
N ARG A 223 9.09 -8.99 2.29
CA ARG A 223 7.66 -9.08 2.57
C ARG A 223 6.89 -7.79 2.26
N GLY A 224 7.57 -6.63 2.32
CA GLY A 224 6.99 -5.33 1.98
C GLY A 224 6.80 -5.07 0.49
N VAL A 225 7.47 -5.84 -0.38
CA VAL A 225 7.37 -5.74 -1.84
C VAL A 225 7.03 -7.07 -2.51
N ALA A 226 6.65 -8.09 -1.74
CA ALA A 226 6.19 -9.38 -2.25
C ALA A 226 5.01 -9.25 -3.21
N PRO A 227 4.75 -10.22 -4.08
CA PRO A 227 3.63 -10.17 -5.01
C PRO A 227 2.31 -9.75 -4.33
N PRO A 228 1.47 -8.94 -5.00
CA PRO A 228 1.50 -8.55 -6.41
C PRO A 228 2.45 -7.40 -6.77
N TYR A 229 3.28 -6.94 -5.83
CA TYR A 229 4.33 -5.95 -6.09
C TYR A 229 5.52 -6.60 -6.81
N PRO A 230 6.46 -5.79 -7.36
CA PRO A 230 7.55 -6.30 -8.21
C PRO A 230 8.53 -7.29 -7.56
N GLY A 231 8.52 -7.45 -6.23
CA GLY A 231 9.44 -8.32 -5.49
C GLY A 231 10.78 -7.64 -5.14
N ALA A 232 11.45 -8.17 -4.11
CA ALA A 232 12.82 -7.80 -3.78
C ALA A 232 13.79 -8.57 -4.68
N PHE A 233 14.93 -7.97 -5.05
CA PHE A 233 15.85 -8.58 -5.99
C PHE A 233 17.32 -8.28 -5.70
N THR A 234 18.18 -9.16 -6.18
CA THR A 234 19.65 -9.03 -6.20
C THR A 234 20.22 -9.63 -7.48
N ALA A 235 21.50 -9.38 -7.76
CA ALA A 235 22.20 -10.02 -8.87
C ALA A 235 23.02 -11.21 -8.34
N ILE A 236 23.00 -12.32 -9.07
CA ILE A 236 23.88 -13.49 -8.85
C ILE A 236 24.36 -14.06 -10.18
N GLY A 237 25.67 -14.22 -10.34
CA GLY A 237 26.24 -14.82 -11.55
C GLY A 237 25.75 -14.18 -12.87
N GLY A 238 25.53 -12.86 -12.88
CA GLY A 238 25.04 -12.12 -14.04
C GLY A 238 23.52 -12.21 -14.29
N ALA A 239 22.76 -12.95 -13.45
CA ALA A 239 21.31 -13.11 -13.53
C ALA A 239 20.61 -12.31 -12.41
N THR A 240 19.33 -11.99 -12.60
CA THR A 240 18.49 -11.35 -11.58
C THR A 240 17.77 -12.41 -10.74
N LEU A 241 18.15 -12.52 -9.47
CA LEU A 241 17.42 -13.31 -8.49
C LEU A 241 16.39 -12.43 -7.80
N ARG A 242 15.10 -12.77 -7.93
CA ARG A 242 14.02 -12.20 -7.11
C ARG A 242 13.77 -13.12 -5.93
N ILE A 243 13.66 -12.52 -4.74
CA ILE A 243 13.29 -13.21 -3.51
C ILE A 243 11.88 -12.74 -3.15
N LEU A 244 10.94 -13.66 -3.18
CA LEU A 244 9.51 -13.34 -3.03
C LEU A 244 9.01 -13.61 -1.63
N ARG A 245 9.62 -14.58 -0.93
CA ARG A 245 9.24 -14.94 0.43
C ARG A 245 10.45 -15.43 1.22
N THR A 246 10.56 -14.97 2.46
CA THR A 246 11.61 -15.38 3.39
C THR A 246 11.04 -15.64 4.78
N ARG A 247 11.85 -16.28 5.63
CA ARG A 247 11.59 -16.45 7.06
C ARG A 247 12.90 -16.24 7.82
N LEU A 248 12.86 -15.62 8.99
CA LEU A 248 14.01 -15.51 9.89
C LEU A 248 14.40 -16.91 10.42
N ALA A 249 15.64 -17.33 10.20
CA ALA A 249 16.12 -18.67 10.52
C ALA A 249 17.15 -18.70 11.67
N GLY A 250 17.26 -17.62 12.43
CA GLY A 250 18.23 -17.52 13.54
C GLY A 250 19.66 -17.27 13.06
N ALA A 251 20.67 -17.70 13.85
CA ALA A 251 22.06 -17.49 13.53
C ALA A 251 22.48 -18.31 12.30
N ALA A 252 23.23 -17.67 11.38
CA ALA A 252 23.86 -18.38 10.30
C ALA A 252 24.94 -19.35 10.84
N SER A 253 25.03 -20.53 10.23
CA SER A 253 26.01 -21.54 10.61
C SER A 253 27.46 -21.16 10.29
N LEU A 254 27.68 -19.97 9.74
CA LEU A 254 28.95 -19.47 9.24
C LEU A 254 29.48 -18.38 10.16
N LYS A 255 30.72 -18.51 10.64
CA LYS A 255 31.39 -17.49 11.47
C LYS A 255 31.72 -16.26 10.62
N SER A 256 31.03 -15.14 10.89
CA SER A 256 31.25 -13.82 10.26
C SER A 256 31.52 -13.87 8.75
N PRO A 257 30.62 -14.44 7.95
CA PRO A 257 30.82 -14.48 6.50
C PRO A 257 30.44 -13.13 5.88
N PRO A 258 30.98 -12.80 4.70
CA PRO A 258 30.34 -11.82 3.83
C PRO A 258 28.91 -12.29 3.53
N PRO A 259 27.97 -11.40 3.17
CA PRO A 259 26.61 -11.82 2.80
C PRO A 259 26.68 -12.91 1.71
N GLN A 260 26.09 -14.07 1.96
CA GLN A 260 26.21 -15.25 1.11
C GLN A 260 24.86 -15.94 0.93
N LEU A 261 24.65 -16.46 -0.27
CA LEU A 261 23.57 -17.38 -0.60
C LEU A 261 24.10 -18.80 -0.60
N TYR A 262 23.43 -19.72 0.08
CA TYR A 262 23.86 -21.12 0.18
C TYR A 262 22.66 -22.06 0.31
N VAL A 263 22.89 -23.35 0.04
CA VAL A 263 21.90 -24.41 0.22
C VAL A 263 22.31 -25.28 1.39
N ARG A 264 21.36 -25.59 2.27
CA ARG A 264 21.46 -26.55 3.35
C ARG A 264 20.15 -27.33 3.46
N ASP A 265 20.23 -28.64 3.65
CA ASP A 265 19.06 -29.52 3.83
C ASP A 265 17.98 -29.29 2.74
N ASN A 266 18.42 -29.15 1.49
CA ASN A 266 17.57 -28.88 0.31
C ASN A 266 16.74 -27.56 0.39
N ALA A 267 17.14 -26.60 1.23
CA ALA A 267 16.57 -25.27 1.32
C ALA A 267 17.63 -24.20 1.05
N CYS A 268 17.21 -23.08 0.45
CA CYS A 268 18.07 -21.94 0.20
C CYS A 268 18.08 -20.99 1.39
N PHE A 269 19.27 -20.47 1.73
CA PHE A 269 19.46 -19.51 2.80
C PHE A 269 20.33 -18.35 2.34
N ALA A 270 20.04 -17.16 2.85
CA ALA A 270 20.92 -16.01 2.77
C ALA A 270 21.49 -15.71 4.14
N ALA A 271 22.82 -15.76 4.32
CA ALA A 271 23.51 -15.20 5.46
C ALA A 271 23.61 -13.69 5.29
N CYS A 272 23.15 -12.93 6.28
CA CYS A 272 23.17 -11.46 6.26
C CYS A 272 24.36 -10.90 7.05
N SER A 273 24.60 -9.59 6.94
CA SER A 273 25.76 -8.93 7.53
C SER A 273 25.83 -9.01 9.06
N ASP A 274 24.70 -9.17 9.73
CA ASP A 274 24.60 -9.31 11.19
C ASP A 274 24.84 -10.74 11.69
N GLY A 275 25.19 -11.69 10.81
CA GLY A 275 25.38 -13.08 11.13
C GLY A 275 24.09 -13.90 11.31
N ALA A 276 22.93 -13.30 11.05
CA ALA A 276 21.68 -14.02 11.01
C ALA A 276 21.41 -14.58 9.61
N ALA A 277 20.58 -15.61 9.53
CA ALA A 277 20.17 -16.23 8.26
C ALA A 277 18.70 -15.96 7.97
N LEU A 278 18.41 -15.81 6.68
CA LEU A 278 17.07 -15.87 6.11
C LEU A 278 16.93 -17.18 5.35
N GLU A 279 15.93 -17.96 5.67
CA GLU A 279 15.45 -19.03 4.80
C GLU A 279 14.65 -18.41 3.65
N ILE A 280 15.00 -18.77 2.42
CA ILE A 280 14.31 -18.33 1.21
C ILE A 280 13.27 -19.38 0.87
N LEU A 281 12.00 -19.00 1.00
CA LEU A 281 10.86 -19.90 0.80
C LEU A 281 10.35 -19.89 -0.64
N ASP A 282 10.54 -18.77 -1.33
CA ASP A 282 10.09 -18.60 -2.71
C ASP A 282 11.02 -17.59 -3.43
N MET A 283 11.46 -17.96 -4.63
CA MET A 283 12.37 -17.16 -5.44
C MET A 283 12.24 -17.45 -6.94
N GLU A 284 12.68 -16.51 -7.75
CA GLU A 284 12.73 -16.58 -9.20
C GLU A 284 14.11 -16.17 -9.72
N LEU A 285 14.59 -16.85 -10.73
CA LEU A 285 15.78 -16.45 -11.48
C LEU A 285 15.36 -16.03 -12.90
N ASP A 286 15.66 -14.76 -13.27
CA ASP A 286 15.25 -14.16 -14.54
C ASP A 286 13.75 -14.36 -14.86
N GLY A 287 12.90 -14.23 -13.82
CA GLY A 287 11.44 -14.32 -13.91
C GLY A 287 10.89 -15.74 -14.04
N LYS A 288 11.69 -16.77 -13.76
CA LYS A 288 11.24 -18.16 -13.69
C LYS A 288 11.41 -18.70 -12.27
N PRO A 289 10.44 -19.49 -11.76
CA PRO A 289 10.60 -20.15 -10.47
C PRO A 289 11.96 -20.84 -10.38
N PHE A 290 12.60 -20.73 -9.24
CA PHE A 290 13.95 -21.22 -9.02
C PHE A 290 14.05 -21.92 -7.66
N THR A 291 14.53 -23.16 -7.67
CA THR A 291 14.57 -24.07 -6.50
C THR A 291 15.98 -24.26 -5.97
N ALA A 292 16.09 -24.82 -4.75
CA ALA A 292 17.37 -25.20 -4.17
C ALA A 292 18.12 -26.25 -5.04
N ALA A 293 17.40 -27.18 -5.65
CA ALA A 293 17.99 -28.16 -6.54
C ALA A 293 18.58 -27.52 -7.81
N GLU A 294 17.86 -26.56 -8.42
CA GLU A 294 18.34 -25.80 -9.58
C GLU A 294 19.52 -24.89 -9.21
N PHE A 295 19.50 -24.33 -7.99
CA PHE A 295 20.65 -23.59 -7.47
C PHE A 295 21.90 -24.45 -7.42
N LEU A 296 21.82 -25.66 -6.82
CA LEU A 296 22.95 -26.61 -6.75
C LEU A 296 23.41 -27.06 -8.12
N ALA A 297 22.49 -27.32 -9.05
CA ALA A 297 22.82 -27.71 -10.42
C ALA A 297 23.56 -26.59 -11.18
N ARG A 298 23.22 -25.34 -10.96
CA ARG A 298 23.79 -24.18 -11.67
C ARG A 298 25.09 -23.67 -11.04
N PHE A 299 25.14 -23.61 -9.70
CA PHE A 299 26.20 -22.92 -8.97
C PHE A 299 27.05 -23.85 -8.09
N GLY A 300 26.66 -25.13 -7.95
CA GLY A 300 27.34 -26.09 -7.10
C GLY A 300 27.03 -25.94 -5.61
N HIS A 301 27.85 -26.61 -4.79
CA HIS A 301 27.63 -26.67 -3.31
C HIS A 301 28.30 -25.54 -2.54
N HIS A 302 29.10 -24.70 -3.20
CA HIS A 302 29.78 -23.59 -2.54
C HIS A 302 28.87 -22.39 -2.37
N PRO A 303 28.93 -21.69 -1.20
CA PRO A 303 28.21 -20.44 -1.02
C PRO A 303 28.61 -19.40 -2.08
N ILE A 304 27.63 -18.62 -2.53
CA ILE A 304 27.84 -17.51 -3.46
C ILE A 304 27.84 -16.20 -2.67
N ASN A 305 28.87 -15.39 -2.85
CA ASN A 305 28.90 -14.05 -2.28
C ASN A 305 27.80 -13.18 -2.91
N LEU A 306 27.04 -12.54 -2.07
CA LEU A 306 26.00 -11.60 -2.49
C LEU A 306 26.63 -10.23 -2.67
N GLU A 307 26.42 -9.64 -3.84
CA GLU A 307 26.93 -8.31 -4.12
C GLU A 307 26.24 -7.27 -3.21
N THR A 308 27.04 -6.51 -2.49
CA THR A 308 26.57 -5.28 -1.86
C THR A 308 26.33 -4.25 -2.97
N ALA A 309 25.22 -3.51 -2.90
CA ALA A 309 24.96 -2.45 -3.88
C ALA A 309 26.19 -1.50 -3.94
N PRO A 310 26.63 -1.08 -5.14
CA PRO A 310 27.64 -0.03 -5.24
C PRO A 310 27.15 1.23 -4.52
N GLU A 311 28.08 1.96 -3.90
CA GLU A 311 27.83 3.23 -3.20
C GLU A 311 27.22 4.29 -4.13
#